data_aedd236b212626bc68e5ce1da5bd026b
#
_entry.id   aedd236b212626bc68e5ce1da5bd026b
#
_cell.length_a   1.000
_cell.length_b   1.000
_cell.length_c   1.000
_cell.angle_alpha   90.00
_cell.angle_beta   90.00
_cell.angle_gamma   90.00
#
_symmetry.space_group_name_H-M   'P 1'
#
loop_
_entity.id
_entity.type
_entity.pdbx_description
1 polymer ?
#
loop_
_entity_poly.entity_id
_entity_poly.type
_entity_poly.pdbx_seq_one_letter_code
_entity_poly.pdbx_strand_id
1 'polypeptide(L)'
;MLYGEKYDQLYFASTRTPKGAGKDKEETNSAITGQRNNDLFLVKQDENGAWLAPVELEDEVNTEFDEGTPSFSKDGNTMYYTYCAQDPEGPRTSEIYISSRSSAKWGKGTRANIVKDSVTALGHPSISPDGKYLYFVSDAVGGYGGKDLFRARVVGSDFGPMENLGPDINTPGDEMFPYVRDSVTLYFASDGHPGMGGLDIFKATLDSTGKW
;
A
#
# COMPACT_ATOMS: atom_id res chain seq x y z
N MET A 1 -0.09 1.96 -8.97
CA MET A 1 -1.50 2.39 -9.04
C MET A 1 -1.66 3.42 -10.15
N LEU A 2 -2.64 3.25 -11.05
CA LEU A 2 -3.02 4.25 -12.04
C LEU A 2 -3.78 5.39 -11.36
N TYR A 3 -3.46 6.63 -11.70
CA TYR A 3 -4.01 7.84 -11.10
C TYR A 3 -4.21 8.95 -12.17
N GLY A 4 -4.97 10.00 -11.81
CA GLY A 4 -5.33 11.10 -12.71
C GLY A 4 -6.69 10.92 -13.36
N GLU A 5 -7.30 12.03 -13.80
CA GLU A 5 -8.64 12.00 -14.45
C GLU A 5 -8.65 11.14 -15.73
N LYS A 6 -7.49 11.04 -16.41
CA LYS A 6 -7.30 10.28 -17.64
C LYS A 6 -6.54 8.97 -17.44
N TYR A 7 -6.24 8.59 -16.19
CA TYR A 7 -5.33 7.47 -15.87
C TYR A 7 -3.96 7.60 -16.57
N ASP A 8 -3.46 8.82 -16.65
CA ASP A 8 -2.23 9.23 -17.34
C ASP A 8 -0.99 9.22 -16.43
N GLN A 9 -1.15 8.80 -15.19
CA GLN A 9 -0.10 8.68 -14.20
C GLN A 9 -0.11 7.27 -13.59
N LEU A 10 1.07 6.65 -13.47
CA LEU A 10 1.25 5.36 -12.82
C LEU A 10 2.29 5.49 -11.70
N TYR A 11 1.87 5.23 -10.48
CA TYR A 11 2.76 5.10 -9.32
C TYR A 11 3.03 3.62 -9.06
N PHE A 12 4.28 3.28 -8.79
CA PHE A 12 4.71 1.90 -8.52
C PHE A 12 5.99 1.88 -7.69
N ALA A 13 6.21 0.77 -6.99
CA ALA A 13 7.47 0.50 -6.29
C ALA A 13 8.45 -0.24 -7.19
N SER A 14 9.74 0.03 -7.05
CA SER A 14 10.77 -0.66 -7.83
C SER A 14 12.15 -0.52 -7.18
N THR A 15 12.96 -1.55 -7.33
CA THR A 15 14.38 -1.57 -6.96
C THR A 15 15.30 -0.97 -8.04
N ARG A 16 14.77 -0.36 -9.10
CA ARG A 16 15.56 0.21 -10.20
C ARG A 16 16.40 1.40 -9.75
N THR A 17 17.59 1.56 -10.31
CA THR A 17 18.38 2.77 -10.15
C THR A 17 17.81 3.88 -11.04
N PRO A 18 17.52 5.09 -10.49
CA PRO A 18 17.05 6.22 -11.28
C PRO A 18 18.03 6.57 -12.40
N LYS A 19 17.52 6.94 -13.59
CA LYS A 19 18.37 7.47 -14.64
C LYS A 19 18.95 8.82 -14.22
N GLY A 20 20.28 8.91 -14.12
CA GLY A 20 20.98 10.15 -13.73
C GLY A 20 21.28 10.24 -12.23
N ALA A 21 20.96 9.23 -11.44
CA ALA A 21 21.49 9.12 -10.10
C ALA A 21 23.03 9.11 -10.19
N GLY A 22 23.67 10.12 -9.59
CA GLY A 22 25.12 10.17 -9.47
C GLY A 22 25.60 8.91 -8.74
N LYS A 23 26.86 8.53 -8.94
CA LYS A 23 27.50 7.37 -8.29
C LYS A 23 27.59 7.48 -6.75
N ASP A 24 27.03 8.54 -6.18
CA ASP A 24 27.19 8.92 -4.78
C ASP A 24 25.96 8.58 -3.87
N LYS A 25 24.86 8.05 -4.41
CA LYS A 25 23.85 7.40 -3.54
C LYS A 25 24.44 6.03 -3.14
N GLU A 26 24.84 5.87 -1.89
CA GLU A 26 25.14 4.55 -1.34
C GLU A 26 23.93 3.63 -1.63
N GLU A 27 24.18 2.54 -2.34
CA GLU A 27 23.14 1.56 -2.59
C GLU A 27 22.82 0.87 -1.25
N THR A 28 21.73 1.29 -0.62
CA THR A 28 21.21 0.60 0.56
C THR A 28 20.45 -0.65 0.10
N ASN A 29 20.85 -1.80 0.62
CA ASN A 29 20.18 -3.06 0.33
C ASN A 29 19.21 -3.40 1.47
N SER A 30 18.03 -3.86 1.08
CA SER A 30 17.03 -4.38 2.00
C SER A 30 17.60 -5.54 2.81
N ALA A 31 17.57 -5.47 4.14
CA ALA A 31 17.97 -6.57 5.01
C ALA A 31 17.04 -7.79 4.87
N ILE A 32 15.83 -7.59 4.34
CA ILE A 32 14.84 -8.65 4.11
C ILE A 32 15.13 -9.40 2.81
N THR A 33 15.40 -8.66 1.72
CA THR A 33 15.55 -9.26 0.37
C THR A 33 16.99 -9.41 -0.08
N GLY A 34 17.93 -8.70 0.54
CA GLY A 34 19.33 -8.60 0.11
C GLY A 34 19.51 -7.81 -1.20
N GLN A 35 18.43 -7.31 -1.79
CA GLN A 35 18.44 -6.49 -3.00
C GLN A 35 18.35 -5.01 -2.63
N ARG A 36 18.57 -4.12 -3.59
CA ARG A 36 18.31 -2.68 -3.41
C ARG A 36 16.89 -2.46 -2.89
N ASN A 37 16.72 -1.51 -1.97
CA ASN A 37 15.42 -1.13 -1.43
C ASN A 37 14.45 -0.70 -2.53
N ASN A 38 13.17 -0.95 -2.30
CA ASN A 38 12.10 -0.47 -3.16
C ASN A 38 11.86 1.01 -2.89
N ASP A 39 11.91 1.80 -3.94
CA ASP A 39 11.51 3.20 -3.96
C ASP A 39 10.20 3.38 -4.73
N LEU A 40 9.44 4.41 -4.42
CA LEU A 40 8.26 4.81 -5.18
C LEU A 40 8.65 5.64 -6.39
N PHE A 41 8.10 5.28 -7.55
CA PHE A 41 8.30 5.94 -8.82
C PHE A 41 6.98 6.43 -9.40
N LEU A 42 7.07 7.51 -10.17
CA LEU A 42 6.00 8.05 -11.00
C LEU A 42 6.40 7.97 -12.47
N VAL A 43 5.50 7.47 -13.29
CA VAL A 43 5.58 7.62 -14.74
C VAL A 43 4.32 8.31 -15.25
N LYS A 44 4.48 9.22 -16.22
CA LYS A 44 3.37 9.97 -16.82
C LYS A 44 3.31 9.68 -18.32
N GLN A 45 2.12 9.84 -18.90
CA GLN A 45 1.97 9.89 -20.35
C GLN A 45 2.27 11.30 -20.88
N ASP A 46 2.81 11.35 -22.08
CA ASP A 46 2.91 12.59 -22.86
C ASP A 46 1.56 12.94 -23.53
N GLU A 47 1.55 14.03 -24.31
CA GLU A 47 0.37 14.50 -25.03
C GLU A 47 -0.16 13.49 -26.07
N ASN A 48 0.67 12.55 -26.52
CA ASN A 48 0.33 11.49 -27.47
C ASN A 48 -0.09 10.17 -26.77
N GLY A 49 -0.10 10.13 -25.44
CA GLY A 49 -0.40 8.94 -24.65
C GLY A 49 0.78 7.96 -24.50
N ALA A 50 1.99 8.34 -24.90
CA ALA A 50 3.18 7.51 -24.70
C ALA A 50 3.73 7.67 -23.27
N TRP A 51 4.08 6.55 -22.62
CA TRP A 51 4.66 6.58 -21.29
C TRP A 51 6.09 7.13 -21.31
N LEU A 52 6.33 8.16 -20.52
CA LEU A 52 7.64 8.76 -20.32
C LEU A 52 8.55 7.88 -19.46
N ALA A 53 9.81 8.29 -19.29
CA ALA A 53 10.71 7.60 -18.37
C ALA A 53 10.22 7.76 -16.93
N PRO A 54 10.26 6.69 -16.10
CA PRO A 54 9.94 6.79 -14.69
C PRO A 54 10.85 7.76 -13.94
N VAL A 55 10.27 8.53 -13.03
CA VAL A 55 10.96 9.45 -12.15
C VAL A 55 10.72 8.97 -10.71
N GLU A 56 11.77 8.90 -9.92
CA GLU A 56 11.73 8.62 -8.50
C GLU A 56 10.99 9.75 -7.77
N LEU A 57 10.18 9.42 -6.77
CA LEU A 57 9.59 10.44 -5.91
C LEU A 57 10.67 11.06 -5.02
N GLU A 58 10.31 12.20 -4.42
CA GLU A 58 11.24 12.99 -3.59
C GLU A 58 11.72 12.21 -2.36
N ASP A 59 12.89 12.58 -1.83
CA ASP A 59 13.52 11.99 -0.65
C ASP A 59 12.69 12.12 0.65
N GLU A 60 11.67 12.97 0.66
CA GLU A 60 10.72 13.08 1.78
C GLU A 60 9.78 11.86 1.89
N VAL A 61 9.64 11.09 0.80
CA VAL A 61 8.84 9.86 0.73
C VAL A 61 9.73 8.65 0.64
N ASN A 62 10.66 8.65 -0.34
CA ASN A 62 11.64 7.57 -0.50
C ASN A 62 12.79 7.78 0.49
N THR A 63 13.05 6.77 1.30
CA THR A 63 14.04 6.81 2.37
C THR A 63 15.17 5.80 2.14
N GLU A 64 15.91 5.49 3.16
CA GLU A 64 16.90 4.39 3.16
C GLU A 64 16.27 3.00 3.35
N PHE A 65 14.94 2.91 3.39
CA PHE A 65 14.17 1.69 3.61
C PHE A 65 13.32 1.33 2.39
N ASP A 66 12.45 0.34 2.53
CA ASP A 66 11.53 -0.08 1.46
C ASP A 66 10.21 0.70 1.54
N GLU A 67 9.81 1.35 0.46
CA GLU A 67 8.50 1.96 0.26
C GLU A 67 7.73 1.25 -0.86
N GLY A 68 6.43 1.02 -0.63
CA GLY A 68 5.65 0.26 -1.62
C GLY A 68 4.14 0.50 -1.57
N THR A 69 3.46 -0.12 -2.52
CA THR A 69 2.00 -0.23 -2.58
C THR A 69 1.23 1.08 -2.30
N PRO A 70 1.50 2.17 -3.04
CA PRO A 70 0.86 3.45 -2.78
C PRO A 70 -0.63 3.44 -3.14
N SER A 71 -1.45 4.12 -2.31
CA SER A 71 -2.88 4.37 -2.53
C SER A 71 -3.19 5.83 -2.27
N PHE A 72 -4.09 6.43 -3.05
CA PHE A 72 -4.33 7.87 -3.02
C PHE A 72 -5.76 8.20 -2.64
N SER A 73 -5.93 9.29 -1.84
CA SER A 73 -7.22 9.92 -1.66
C SER A 73 -7.81 10.36 -3.01
N LYS A 74 -9.12 10.52 -3.07
CA LYS A 74 -9.83 10.89 -4.31
C LYS A 74 -9.33 12.21 -4.92
N ASP A 75 -8.95 13.17 -4.08
CA ASP A 75 -8.40 14.46 -4.51
C ASP A 75 -6.90 14.37 -4.86
N GLY A 76 -6.26 13.23 -4.62
CA GLY A 76 -4.85 12.98 -4.90
C GLY A 76 -3.87 13.74 -4.01
N ASN A 77 -4.34 14.31 -2.91
CA ASN A 77 -3.49 15.12 -2.02
C ASN A 77 -2.97 14.35 -0.82
N THR A 78 -3.48 13.13 -0.57
CA THR A 78 -3.01 12.23 0.47
C THR A 78 -2.62 10.90 -0.16
N MET A 79 -1.44 10.42 0.17
CA MET A 79 -0.91 9.11 -0.21
C MET A 79 -0.73 8.26 1.04
N TYR A 80 -1.25 7.05 1.00
CA TYR A 80 -1.01 5.97 1.95
C TYR A 80 -0.06 4.98 1.29
N TYR A 81 0.96 4.51 1.98
CA TYR A 81 1.92 3.56 1.41
C TYR A 81 2.49 2.63 2.47
N THR A 82 3.00 1.48 2.05
CA THR A 82 3.71 0.57 2.92
C THR A 82 5.14 1.07 3.12
N TYR A 83 5.59 1.07 4.34
CA TYR A 83 6.94 1.39 4.76
C TYR A 83 7.51 0.23 5.56
N CYS A 84 8.69 -0.26 5.19
CA CYS A 84 9.34 -1.37 5.88
C CYS A 84 10.67 -0.88 6.45
N ALA A 85 10.63 -0.36 7.67
CA ALA A 85 11.86 -0.07 8.40
C ALA A 85 12.59 -1.39 8.69
N GLN A 86 13.84 -1.43 8.26
CA GLN A 86 14.69 -2.59 8.52
C GLN A 86 15.33 -2.44 9.90
N ASP A 87 14.58 -2.75 10.93
CA ASP A 87 15.18 -3.04 12.22
C ASP A 87 15.35 -4.56 12.31
N PRO A 88 16.57 -5.09 12.14
CA PRO A 88 16.82 -6.54 12.26
C PRO A 88 16.48 -7.10 13.64
N GLU A 89 16.40 -6.22 14.66
CA GLU A 89 16.04 -6.55 16.03
C GLU A 89 14.58 -6.12 16.35
N GLY A 90 13.92 -5.41 15.44
CA GLY A 90 12.55 -4.95 15.59
C GLY A 90 11.53 -6.03 15.30
N PRO A 91 10.48 -6.12 16.09
CA PRO A 91 9.45 -7.16 15.91
C PRO A 91 8.52 -6.89 14.72
N ARG A 92 8.53 -5.68 14.15
CA ARG A 92 7.60 -5.26 13.09
C ARG A 92 8.31 -5.20 11.73
N THR A 93 7.71 -5.85 10.73
CA THR A 93 8.26 -5.92 9.37
C THR A 93 7.74 -4.84 8.44
N SER A 94 6.54 -4.29 8.69
CA SER A 94 5.94 -3.25 7.84
C SER A 94 4.94 -2.39 8.58
N GLU A 95 4.81 -1.13 8.15
CA GLU A 95 3.88 -0.13 8.66
C GLU A 95 3.21 0.63 7.52
N ILE A 96 2.07 1.25 7.80
CA ILE A 96 1.45 2.18 6.85
C ILE A 96 1.88 3.59 7.20
N TYR A 97 2.37 4.31 6.20
CA TYR A 97 2.74 5.72 6.27
C TYR A 97 1.79 6.57 5.44
N ILE A 98 1.65 7.82 5.83
CA ILE A 98 0.80 8.82 5.20
C ILE A 98 1.66 10.01 4.83
N SER A 99 1.65 10.39 3.56
CA SER A 99 2.22 11.64 3.07
C SER A 99 1.13 12.50 2.45
N SER A 100 1.26 13.81 2.59
CA SER A 100 0.34 14.77 1.99
C SER A 100 1.10 15.79 1.15
N ARG A 101 0.42 16.33 0.15
CA ARG A 101 0.96 17.41 -0.69
C ARG A 101 -0.01 18.59 -0.76
N SER A 102 0.53 19.80 -0.70
CA SER A 102 -0.18 21.03 -0.98
C SER A 102 0.24 21.66 -2.33
N SER A 103 1.21 21.04 -3.00
CA SER A 103 1.77 21.45 -4.29
C SER A 103 2.14 20.19 -5.10
N ALA A 104 3.06 20.30 -6.03
CA ALA A 104 3.52 19.16 -6.83
C ALA A 104 4.39 18.15 -6.04
N LYS A 105 4.92 18.53 -4.88
CA LYS A 105 5.83 17.69 -4.08
C LYS A 105 5.11 17.04 -2.90
N TRP A 106 5.46 15.80 -2.64
CA TRP A 106 5.04 15.07 -1.45
C TRP A 106 5.85 15.51 -0.23
N GLY A 107 5.18 15.68 0.91
CA GLY A 107 5.85 15.94 2.19
C GLY A 107 6.32 14.66 2.85
N LYS A 108 7.04 14.82 3.97
CA LYS A 108 7.54 13.71 4.76
C LYS A 108 6.41 12.78 5.20
N GLY A 109 6.62 11.48 5.00
CA GLY A 109 5.70 10.47 5.48
C GLY A 109 5.66 10.39 7.01
N THR A 110 4.47 10.18 7.55
CA THR A 110 4.24 9.95 8.98
C THR A 110 3.49 8.63 9.18
N ARG A 111 3.80 7.91 10.25
CA ARG A 111 3.16 6.64 10.58
C ARG A 111 1.66 6.82 10.82
N ALA A 112 0.84 5.94 10.25
CA ALA A 112 -0.59 5.84 10.54
C ALA A 112 -0.82 5.17 11.90
N ASN A 113 -1.54 5.85 12.81
CA ASN A 113 -1.83 5.34 14.16
C ASN A 113 -3.03 4.39 14.17
N ILE A 114 -2.95 3.26 13.44
CA ILE A 114 -4.02 2.26 13.36
C ILE A 114 -3.94 1.31 14.55
N VAL A 115 -2.72 0.85 14.90
CA VAL A 115 -2.45 -0.02 16.05
C VAL A 115 -1.49 0.65 17.02
N LYS A 116 -1.63 0.33 18.30
CA LYS A 116 -0.83 0.92 19.39
C LYS A 116 0.38 0.06 19.75
N ASP A 117 0.32 -1.24 19.45
CA ASP A 117 1.44 -2.14 19.73
C ASP A 117 2.60 -1.90 18.76
N SER A 118 3.73 -2.55 19.02
CA SER A 118 4.95 -2.46 18.22
C SER A 118 5.24 -3.72 17.41
N VAL A 119 4.36 -4.72 17.42
CA VAL A 119 4.59 -6.03 16.82
C VAL A 119 3.71 -6.32 15.60
N THR A 120 2.48 -5.79 15.57
CA THR A 120 1.53 -6.01 14.48
C THR A 120 2.01 -5.35 13.19
N ALA A 121 2.24 -6.13 12.16
CA ALA A 121 2.59 -5.61 10.83
C ALA A 121 1.36 -5.10 10.10
N LEU A 122 1.50 -3.99 9.39
CA LEU A 122 0.48 -3.37 8.55
C LEU A 122 1.07 -3.05 7.17
N GLY A 123 0.34 -3.36 6.10
CA GLY A 123 0.83 -3.04 4.75
C GLY A 123 -0.27 -3.03 3.70
N HIS A 124 0.11 -2.80 2.47
CA HIS A 124 -0.75 -2.80 1.28
C HIS A 124 -2.02 -1.95 1.45
N PRO A 125 -1.90 -0.66 1.79
CA PRO A 125 -3.07 0.19 2.03
C PRO A 125 -3.89 0.42 0.76
N SER A 126 -5.21 0.49 0.90
CA SER A 126 -6.16 0.88 -0.14
C SER A 126 -7.26 1.74 0.47
N ILE A 127 -7.24 3.04 0.21
CA ILE A 127 -8.28 3.96 0.67
C ILE A 127 -9.54 3.79 -0.16
N SER A 128 -10.71 3.75 0.50
CA SER A 128 -11.99 3.73 -0.20
C SER A 128 -12.21 5.02 -0.99
N PRO A 129 -12.90 4.99 -2.15
CA PRO A 129 -13.11 6.19 -2.99
C PRO A 129 -13.84 7.34 -2.30
N ASP A 130 -14.61 7.05 -1.25
CA ASP A 130 -15.28 8.05 -0.41
C ASP A 130 -14.42 8.56 0.75
N GLY A 131 -13.20 8.01 0.91
CA GLY A 131 -12.25 8.36 1.95
C GLY A 131 -12.60 7.90 3.37
N LYS A 132 -13.65 7.08 3.53
CA LYS A 132 -14.15 6.72 4.87
C LYS A 132 -13.44 5.55 5.51
N TYR A 133 -12.89 4.64 4.72
CA TYR A 133 -12.20 3.45 5.19
C TYR A 133 -10.87 3.26 4.51
N LEU A 134 -9.85 2.96 5.29
CA LEU A 134 -8.59 2.43 4.81
C LEU A 134 -8.63 0.91 4.95
N TYR A 135 -8.47 0.19 3.85
CA TYR A 135 -8.30 -1.25 3.80
C TYR A 135 -6.81 -1.56 3.77
N PHE A 136 -6.40 -2.63 4.41
CA PHE A 136 -4.99 -3.00 4.52
C PHE A 136 -4.82 -4.47 4.90
N VAL A 137 -3.58 -4.93 4.81
CA VAL A 137 -3.15 -6.26 5.23
C VAL A 137 -2.55 -6.19 6.61
N SER A 138 -2.81 -7.20 7.44
CA SER A 138 -2.19 -7.34 8.76
C SER A 138 -2.06 -8.81 9.18
N ASP A 139 -1.03 -9.09 9.99
CA ASP A 139 -0.81 -10.35 10.71
C ASP A 139 -1.35 -10.31 12.14
N ALA A 140 -2.30 -9.41 12.43
CA ALA A 140 -2.85 -9.20 13.76
C ALA A 140 -3.43 -10.48 14.36
N VAL A 141 -3.19 -10.68 15.66
CA VAL A 141 -3.70 -11.83 16.40
C VAL A 141 -5.24 -11.88 16.35
N GLY A 142 -5.78 -13.06 16.09
CA GLY A 142 -7.21 -13.27 15.95
C GLY A 142 -7.70 -13.20 14.51
N GLY A 143 -6.80 -13.19 13.53
CA GLY A 143 -7.09 -13.40 12.12
C GLY A 143 -7.48 -14.84 11.79
N TYR A 144 -7.71 -15.11 10.51
CA TYR A 144 -8.08 -16.43 9.97
C TYR A 144 -6.88 -17.22 9.49
N GLY A 145 -5.79 -16.53 9.11
CA GLY A 145 -4.62 -17.15 8.52
C GLY A 145 -3.30 -16.46 8.83
N GLY A 146 -2.43 -16.42 7.83
CA GLY A 146 -1.14 -15.76 7.92
C GLY A 146 -1.29 -14.25 7.89
N LYS A 147 -1.71 -13.71 6.76
CA LYS A 147 -2.01 -12.28 6.56
C LYS A 147 -3.45 -12.14 6.11
N ASP A 148 -4.20 -11.37 6.84
CA ASP A 148 -5.61 -11.13 6.60
C ASP A 148 -5.86 -9.69 6.11
N LEU A 149 -6.98 -9.49 5.41
CA LEU A 149 -7.48 -8.18 5.08
C LEU A 149 -8.31 -7.61 6.23
N PHE A 150 -7.96 -6.38 6.60
CA PHE A 150 -8.65 -5.57 7.57
C PHE A 150 -9.08 -4.24 6.96
N ARG A 151 -9.94 -3.52 7.67
CA ARG A 151 -10.21 -2.11 7.40
C ARG A 151 -10.25 -1.32 8.70
N ALA A 152 -10.00 -0.03 8.62
CA ALA A 152 -10.23 0.92 9.72
C ALA A 152 -10.96 2.15 9.19
N ARG A 153 -11.89 2.69 9.99
CA ARG A 153 -12.58 3.93 9.65
C ARG A 153 -11.62 5.11 9.79
N VAL A 154 -11.57 5.96 8.79
CA VAL A 154 -10.82 7.23 8.85
C VAL A 154 -11.61 8.25 9.67
N VAL A 155 -10.98 8.85 10.69
CA VAL A 155 -11.59 9.81 11.61
C VAL A 155 -10.68 11.04 11.72
N GLY A 156 -10.86 12.01 10.83
CA GLY A 156 -9.95 13.16 10.72
C GLY A 156 -8.55 12.70 10.30
N SER A 157 -7.54 12.95 11.15
CA SER A 157 -6.15 12.48 10.96
C SER A 157 -5.86 11.12 11.61
N ASP A 158 -6.83 10.54 12.32
CA ASP A 158 -6.72 9.29 13.05
C ASP A 158 -7.57 8.17 12.44
N PHE A 159 -7.52 7.00 13.06
CA PHE A 159 -8.26 5.81 12.65
C PHE A 159 -9.09 5.25 13.82
N GLY A 160 -10.26 4.73 13.48
CA GLY A 160 -11.05 3.90 14.39
C GLY A 160 -10.40 2.52 14.60
N PRO A 161 -11.01 1.65 15.41
CA PRO A 161 -10.57 0.28 15.58
C PRO A 161 -10.48 -0.44 14.23
N MET A 162 -9.46 -1.30 14.07
CA MET A 162 -9.36 -2.17 12.91
C MET A 162 -10.40 -3.28 12.97
N GLU A 163 -11.01 -3.59 11.84
CA GLU A 163 -12.05 -4.60 11.66
C GLU A 163 -11.54 -5.64 10.66
N ASN A 164 -11.50 -6.93 11.05
CA ASN A 164 -11.21 -8.02 10.11
C ASN A 164 -12.38 -8.18 9.12
N LEU A 165 -12.11 -8.41 7.84
CA LEU A 165 -13.16 -8.51 6.80
C LEU A 165 -13.97 -9.82 6.87
N GLY A 166 -13.57 -10.75 7.73
CA GLY A 166 -14.31 -11.98 7.98
C GLY A 166 -13.95 -13.15 7.05
N PRO A 167 -14.56 -14.33 7.32
CA PRO A 167 -14.17 -15.59 6.68
C PRO A 167 -14.61 -15.75 5.23
N ASP A 168 -15.46 -14.85 4.72
CA ASP A 168 -15.84 -14.83 3.31
C ASP A 168 -14.73 -14.21 2.43
N ILE A 169 -13.82 -13.45 3.06
CA ILE A 169 -12.64 -12.83 2.44
C ILE A 169 -11.36 -13.53 2.89
N ASN A 170 -11.18 -13.67 4.20
CA ASN A 170 -9.95 -14.16 4.80
C ASN A 170 -9.97 -15.68 4.98
N THR A 171 -8.85 -16.32 4.72
CA THR A 171 -8.67 -17.78 4.70
C THR A 171 -7.52 -18.18 5.64
N PRO A 172 -7.22 -19.48 5.83
CA PRO A 172 -5.98 -19.90 6.49
C PRO A 172 -4.68 -19.52 5.76
N GLY A 173 -4.76 -19.08 4.50
CA GLY A 173 -3.62 -18.59 3.72
C GLY A 173 -3.30 -17.11 3.97
N ASP A 174 -2.74 -16.47 2.96
CA ASP A 174 -2.43 -15.05 2.92
C ASP A 174 -3.39 -14.33 1.98
N GLU A 175 -4.05 -13.26 2.45
CA GLU A 175 -4.81 -12.30 1.66
C GLU A 175 -4.03 -10.99 1.56
N MET A 176 -3.78 -10.52 0.33
CA MET A 176 -2.87 -9.41 0.06
C MET A 176 -3.41 -8.45 -1.00
N PHE A 177 -2.79 -7.28 -1.09
CA PHE A 177 -3.02 -6.28 -2.15
C PHE A 177 -4.49 -5.89 -2.35
N PRO A 178 -5.22 -5.47 -1.29
CA PRO A 178 -6.59 -5.01 -1.47
C PRO A 178 -6.65 -3.80 -2.41
N TYR A 179 -7.66 -3.77 -3.28
CA TYR A 179 -8.01 -2.64 -4.11
C TYR A 179 -9.51 -2.38 -4.04
N VAL A 180 -9.89 -1.34 -3.32
CA VAL A 180 -11.28 -0.91 -3.20
C VAL A 180 -11.65 -0.08 -4.42
N ARG A 181 -12.38 -0.66 -5.36
CA ARG A 181 -12.79 0.00 -6.60
C ARG A 181 -13.90 1.03 -6.38
N ASP A 182 -14.90 0.63 -5.61
CA ASP A 182 -16.09 1.41 -5.29
C ASP A 182 -16.67 0.96 -3.93
N SER A 183 -17.84 1.47 -3.55
CA SER A 183 -18.44 1.18 -2.24
C SER A 183 -18.85 -0.29 -2.02
N VAL A 184 -18.88 -1.10 -3.07
CA VAL A 184 -19.36 -2.48 -3.03
C VAL A 184 -18.44 -3.50 -3.69
N THR A 185 -17.30 -3.05 -4.26
CA THR A 185 -16.38 -3.91 -5.00
C THR A 185 -14.98 -3.84 -4.44
N LEU A 186 -14.46 -4.98 -4.01
CA LEU A 186 -13.09 -5.20 -3.54
C LEU A 186 -12.40 -6.22 -4.44
N TYR A 187 -11.18 -5.91 -4.88
CA TYR A 187 -10.25 -6.87 -5.46
C TYR A 187 -9.11 -7.14 -4.49
N PHE A 188 -8.63 -8.36 -4.46
CA PHE A 188 -7.49 -8.75 -3.60
C PHE A 188 -6.81 -9.99 -4.19
N ALA A 189 -5.61 -10.29 -3.70
CA ALA A 189 -4.92 -11.54 -4.01
C ALA A 189 -4.99 -12.47 -2.81
N SER A 190 -5.14 -13.79 -3.05
CA SER A 190 -5.12 -14.82 -2.02
C SER A 190 -4.49 -16.10 -2.53
N ASP A 191 -3.78 -16.81 -1.66
CA ASP A 191 -3.31 -18.18 -1.90
C ASP A 191 -4.12 -19.23 -1.13
N GLY A 192 -5.06 -18.80 -0.27
CA GLY A 192 -5.93 -19.70 0.50
C GLY A 192 -7.27 -20.00 -0.16
N HIS A 193 -7.77 -19.16 -1.07
CA HIS A 193 -8.96 -19.46 -1.87
C HIS A 193 -8.64 -20.43 -3.01
N PRO A 194 -9.62 -21.24 -3.47
CA PRO A 194 -9.43 -22.12 -4.63
C PRO A 194 -9.02 -21.33 -5.88
N GLY A 195 -7.83 -21.60 -6.41
CA GLY A 195 -7.22 -20.89 -7.53
C GLY A 195 -6.32 -21.78 -8.37
N MET A 196 -5.47 -21.19 -9.19
CA MET A 196 -4.53 -21.88 -10.05
C MET A 196 -3.17 -22.17 -9.37
N GLY A 197 -2.95 -21.56 -8.20
CA GLY A 197 -1.75 -21.76 -7.38
C GLY A 197 -0.99 -20.48 -7.08
N GLY A 198 -0.44 -20.36 -5.87
CA GLY A 198 0.12 -19.13 -5.34
C GLY A 198 -0.98 -18.07 -5.14
N LEU A 199 -0.61 -16.81 -5.25
CA LEU A 199 -1.55 -15.69 -5.12
C LEU A 199 -2.35 -15.51 -6.41
N ASP A 200 -3.63 -15.84 -6.37
CA ASP A 200 -4.60 -15.55 -7.42
C ASP A 200 -5.41 -14.28 -7.10
N ILE A 201 -5.94 -13.61 -8.13
CA ILE A 201 -6.74 -12.38 -7.97
C ILE A 201 -8.22 -12.74 -7.84
N PHE A 202 -8.84 -12.26 -6.76
CA PHE A 202 -10.25 -12.43 -6.46
C PHE A 202 -11.01 -11.11 -6.50
N LYS A 203 -12.31 -11.22 -6.75
CA LYS A 203 -13.25 -10.12 -6.65
C LYS A 203 -14.33 -10.48 -5.63
N ALA A 204 -14.49 -9.64 -4.62
CA ALA A 204 -15.63 -9.70 -3.71
C ALA A 204 -16.60 -8.56 -3.97
N THR A 205 -17.88 -8.82 -3.67
CA THR A 205 -18.95 -7.83 -3.78
C THR A 205 -19.69 -7.75 -2.45
N LEU A 206 -19.88 -6.55 -1.94
CA LEU A 206 -20.66 -6.30 -0.74
C LEU A 206 -22.15 -6.49 -1.05
N ASP A 207 -22.83 -7.35 -0.31
CA ASP A 207 -24.24 -7.58 -0.48
C ASP A 207 -25.13 -6.51 0.18
N SER A 208 -26.45 -6.61 0.01
CA SER A 208 -27.42 -5.67 0.61
C SER A 208 -27.48 -5.72 2.15
N THR A 209 -26.88 -6.74 2.78
CA THR A 209 -26.79 -6.87 4.24
C THR A 209 -25.50 -6.28 4.82
N GLY A 210 -24.59 -5.82 3.95
CA GLY A 210 -23.29 -5.28 4.33
C GLY A 210 -22.19 -6.33 4.54
N LYS A 211 -22.39 -7.55 3.99
CA LYS A 211 -21.37 -8.61 3.98
C LYS A 211 -20.68 -8.68 2.63
N TRP A 212 -19.38 -8.95 2.69
CA TRP A 212 -18.60 -9.28 1.51
C TRP A 212 -18.92 -10.68 1.01
#